data_f17f30e81830a9fe891432a0c6f8fbfb
#
_entry.id   f17f30e81830a9fe891432a0c6f8fbfb
#
_cell.length_a   1.000
_cell.length_b   1.000
_cell.length_c   1.000
_cell.angle_alpha   90.00
_cell.angle_beta   90.00
_cell.angle_gamma   90.00
#
_symmetry.space_group_name_H-M   'P 1'
#
loop_
_entity.id
_entity.type
_entity.pdbx_description
1 polymer ?
#
loop_
_entity_poly.entity_id
_entity_poly.type
_entity_poly.pdbx_seq_one_letter_code
_entity_poly.pdbx_strand_id
1 'polypeptide(L)'
;MKKFLKVGLIIFILSSLLAMPIKAAKYDKKKPSDLYTKAIEHLDKNQYGKAQKVLRIYTRKKKDDADGWTLLAFSSRKLGSYANAEKYYEKALELDPENKAALEYQGELFVVLDKPQLANENLNKLKTLCPDSCDELEKLEDFISGKVEKEKINI
;
A
#
# COMPACT_ATOMS: atom_id res chain seq x y z
N MET A 1 63.14 -24.09 30.87
CA MET A 1 61.78 -24.48 30.52
C MET A 1 61.09 -23.31 29.81
N LYS A 2 60.96 -23.38 28.52
CA LYS A 2 60.42 -22.28 27.67
C LYS A 2 58.95 -22.57 27.42
N LYS A 3 58.08 -21.68 27.96
CA LYS A 3 56.63 -21.73 27.68
C LYS A 3 56.37 -21.04 26.33
N PHE A 4 55.93 -21.80 25.31
CA PHE A 4 55.46 -21.25 24.04
C PHE A 4 54.03 -20.71 24.22
N LEU A 5 53.89 -19.41 24.09
CA LEU A 5 52.61 -18.72 24.03
C LEU A 5 52.05 -18.84 22.62
N LYS A 6 51.02 -19.65 22.43
CA LYS A 6 50.30 -19.74 21.15
C LYS A 6 49.38 -18.53 21.03
N VAL A 7 49.78 -17.56 20.21
CA VAL A 7 48.92 -16.47 19.80
C VAL A 7 47.97 -17.02 18.73
N GLY A 8 46.75 -17.28 19.09
CA GLY A 8 45.67 -17.62 18.18
C GLY A 8 45.25 -16.39 17.39
N LEU A 9 45.57 -16.37 16.12
CA LEU A 9 45.11 -15.35 15.17
C LEU A 9 43.60 -15.57 14.90
N ILE A 10 42.76 -14.84 15.57
CA ILE A 10 41.31 -14.81 15.27
C ILE A 10 41.12 -13.92 14.06
N ILE A 11 41.01 -14.54 12.90
CA ILE A 11 40.60 -13.86 11.67
C ILE A 11 39.11 -13.60 11.77
N PHE A 12 38.75 -12.37 12.14
CA PHE A 12 37.37 -11.86 11.97
C PHE A 12 37.12 -11.67 10.47
N ILE A 13 36.51 -12.66 9.85
CA ILE A 13 35.95 -12.48 8.51
C ILE A 13 34.71 -11.62 8.68
N LEU A 14 34.88 -10.30 8.54
CA LEU A 14 33.82 -9.35 8.38
C LEU A 14 33.22 -9.54 6.99
N SER A 15 32.34 -10.53 6.83
CA SER A 15 31.52 -10.64 5.63
C SER A 15 30.49 -9.52 5.68
N SER A 16 30.87 -8.32 5.24
CA SER A 16 29.95 -7.24 4.94
C SER A 16 29.01 -7.71 3.83
N LEU A 17 27.82 -8.19 4.20
CA LEU A 17 26.70 -8.33 3.30
C LEU A 17 26.29 -6.92 2.81
N LEU A 18 27.02 -6.43 1.82
CA LEU A 18 26.55 -5.34 0.97
C LEU A 18 25.45 -5.90 0.05
N ALA A 19 24.29 -6.22 0.63
CA ALA A 19 23.08 -6.42 -0.14
C ALA A 19 22.62 -5.06 -0.66
N MET A 20 23.26 -4.58 -1.72
CA MET A 20 22.82 -3.40 -2.43
C MET A 20 21.43 -3.66 -3.01
N PRO A 21 20.44 -2.83 -2.73
CA PRO A 21 19.13 -2.93 -3.37
C PRO A 21 19.22 -2.35 -4.80
N ILE A 22 19.88 -3.07 -5.68
CA ILE A 22 20.13 -2.67 -7.09
C ILE A 22 18.84 -2.34 -7.84
N LYS A 23 17.69 -2.91 -7.41
CA LYS A 23 16.39 -2.64 -8.03
C LYS A 23 15.74 -1.32 -7.62
N ALA A 24 15.98 -0.83 -6.42
CA ALA A 24 15.43 0.46 -5.97
C ALA A 24 16.07 1.63 -6.72
N ALA A 25 17.37 1.58 -6.95
CA ALA A 25 18.12 2.61 -7.70
C ALA A 25 17.63 2.77 -9.14
N LYS A 26 17.09 1.72 -9.78
CA LYS A 26 16.57 1.77 -11.15
C LYS A 26 15.36 2.72 -11.28
N TYR A 27 14.52 2.80 -10.26
CA TYR A 27 13.31 3.62 -10.28
C TYR A 27 13.52 5.03 -9.71
N ASP A 28 14.54 5.24 -8.89
CA ASP A 28 14.75 6.51 -8.22
C ASP A 28 15.09 7.68 -9.17
N LYS A 29 15.68 7.38 -10.33
CA LYS A 29 15.98 8.35 -11.39
C LYS A 29 14.80 8.63 -12.32
N LYS A 30 13.68 7.90 -12.24
CA LYS A 30 12.54 8.07 -13.13
C LYS A 30 11.70 9.29 -12.76
N LYS A 31 11.03 9.87 -13.76
CA LYS A 31 10.04 10.92 -13.55
C LYS A 31 8.83 10.36 -12.79
N PRO A 32 8.15 11.18 -11.98
CA PRO A 32 6.93 10.73 -11.29
C PRO A 32 5.86 10.17 -12.23
N SER A 33 5.63 10.81 -13.39
CA SER A 33 4.68 10.32 -14.40
C SER A 33 4.96 8.88 -14.84
N ASP A 34 6.25 8.56 -15.10
CA ASP A 34 6.64 7.23 -15.56
C ASP A 34 6.45 6.18 -14.46
N LEU A 35 6.64 6.59 -13.19
CA LEU A 35 6.41 5.74 -12.03
C LEU A 35 4.92 5.44 -11.86
N TYR A 36 4.08 6.48 -11.99
CA TYR A 36 2.64 6.34 -11.89
C TYR A 36 2.10 5.39 -12.97
N THR A 37 2.41 5.66 -14.23
CA THR A 37 2.04 4.79 -15.35
C THR A 37 2.51 3.34 -15.12
N LYS A 38 3.74 3.16 -14.64
CA LYS A 38 4.28 1.82 -14.37
C LYS A 38 3.55 1.11 -13.22
N ALA A 39 3.10 1.86 -12.24
CA ALA A 39 2.30 1.31 -11.14
C ALA A 39 0.95 0.81 -11.65
N ILE A 40 0.24 1.63 -12.46
CA ILE A 40 -1.02 1.23 -13.10
C ILE A 40 -0.84 -0.04 -13.94
N GLU A 41 0.17 -0.11 -14.81
CA GLU A 41 0.45 -1.32 -15.58
C GLU A 41 0.64 -2.59 -14.73
N HIS A 42 1.18 -2.43 -13.52
CA HIS A 42 1.32 -3.55 -12.58
C HIS A 42 0.00 -3.89 -11.89
N LEU A 43 -0.82 -2.89 -11.56
CA LEU A 43 -2.15 -3.09 -10.97
C LEU A 43 -3.08 -3.81 -11.94
N ASP A 44 -3.13 -3.39 -13.20
CA ASP A 44 -3.93 -4.02 -14.26
C ASP A 44 -3.59 -5.50 -14.46
N LYS A 45 -2.36 -5.88 -14.13
CA LYS A 45 -1.87 -7.27 -14.20
C LYS A 45 -1.94 -8.00 -12.86
N ASN A 46 -2.63 -7.44 -11.85
CA ASN A 46 -2.68 -7.95 -10.48
C ASN A 46 -1.30 -8.21 -9.84
N GLN A 47 -0.26 -7.48 -10.29
CA GLN A 47 1.10 -7.60 -9.79
C GLN A 47 1.33 -6.67 -8.58
N TYR A 48 0.49 -6.80 -7.54
CA TYR A 48 0.42 -5.89 -6.40
C TYR A 48 1.77 -5.64 -5.72
N GLY A 49 2.60 -6.67 -5.57
CA GLY A 49 3.94 -6.50 -4.99
C GLY A 49 4.90 -5.65 -5.84
N LYS A 50 4.74 -5.65 -7.17
CA LYS A 50 5.51 -4.77 -8.06
C LYS A 50 4.94 -3.36 -8.05
N ALA A 51 3.62 -3.22 -8.08
CA ALA A 51 2.93 -1.95 -7.95
C ALA A 51 3.33 -1.24 -6.67
N GLN A 52 3.24 -1.91 -5.51
CA GLN A 52 3.62 -1.37 -4.21
C GLN A 52 5.06 -0.83 -4.19
N LYS A 53 6.03 -1.57 -4.77
CA LYS A 53 7.43 -1.13 -4.84
C LYS A 53 7.60 0.16 -5.63
N VAL A 54 6.89 0.30 -6.75
CA VAL A 54 6.92 1.50 -7.59
C VAL A 54 6.21 2.66 -6.90
N LEU A 55 5.03 2.41 -6.31
CA LEU A 55 4.22 3.41 -5.61
C LEU A 55 4.94 3.99 -4.38
N ARG A 56 5.69 3.18 -3.65
CA ARG A 56 6.53 3.68 -2.55
C ARG A 56 7.58 4.70 -3.01
N ILE A 57 8.08 4.57 -4.22
CA ILE A 57 9.02 5.54 -4.79
C ILE A 57 8.26 6.76 -5.29
N TYR A 58 7.10 6.53 -5.92
CA TYR A 58 6.23 7.58 -6.39
C TYR A 58 5.78 8.51 -5.26
N THR A 59 5.19 7.97 -4.20
CA THR A 59 4.68 8.77 -3.07
C THR A 59 5.76 9.52 -2.28
N ARG A 60 7.02 9.05 -2.31
CA ARG A 60 8.15 9.84 -1.78
C ARG A 60 8.46 11.08 -2.61
N LYS A 61 8.23 11.02 -3.93
CA LYS A 61 8.45 12.14 -4.87
C LYS A 61 7.23 13.06 -4.96
N LYS A 62 6.04 12.50 -4.80
CA LYS A 62 4.73 13.15 -4.84
C LYS A 62 3.99 12.89 -3.54
N LYS A 63 4.44 13.58 -2.49
CA LYS A 63 3.93 13.38 -1.12
C LYS A 63 2.52 13.91 -0.91
N ASP A 64 2.12 14.82 -1.77
CA ASP A 64 0.85 15.54 -1.79
C ASP A 64 -0.19 14.97 -2.76
N ASP A 65 0.11 13.85 -3.39
CA ASP A 65 -0.79 13.18 -4.34
C ASP A 65 -1.62 12.10 -3.62
N ALA A 66 -2.88 12.42 -3.35
CA ALA A 66 -3.84 11.52 -2.69
C ALA A 66 -4.06 10.21 -3.48
N ASP A 67 -4.12 10.27 -4.81
CA ASP A 67 -4.32 9.09 -5.64
C ASP A 67 -3.13 8.12 -5.56
N GLY A 68 -1.91 8.66 -5.52
CA GLY A 68 -0.72 7.85 -5.32
C GLY A 68 -0.72 7.10 -3.99
N TRP A 69 -1.18 7.74 -2.92
CA TRP A 69 -1.34 7.11 -1.61
C TRP A 69 -2.48 6.09 -1.61
N THR A 70 -3.60 6.39 -2.29
CA THR A 70 -4.73 5.46 -2.45
C THR A 70 -4.29 4.17 -3.14
N LEU A 71 -3.55 4.27 -4.25
CA LEU A 71 -3.05 3.09 -4.98
C LEU A 71 -2.01 2.30 -4.17
N LEU A 72 -1.18 2.99 -3.36
CA LEU A 72 -0.24 2.32 -2.45
C LEU A 72 -0.98 1.56 -1.35
N ALA A 73 -2.05 2.15 -0.81
CA ALA A 73 -2.93 1.51 0.16
C ALA A 73 -3.62 0.29 -0.43
N PHE A 74 -4.22 0.43 -1.61
CA PHE A 74 -4.86 -0.66 -2.34
C PHE A 74 -3.90 -1.84 -2.57
N SER A 75 -2.69 -1.55 -3.08
CA SER A 75 -1.67 -2.59 -3.29
C SER A 75 -1.29 -3.29 -1.97
N SER A 76 -1.22 -2.54 -0.87
CA SER A 76 -0.90 -3.08 0.45
C SER A 76 -2.01 -3.96 0.98
N ARG A 77 -3.28 -3.56 0.79
CA ARG A 77 -4.47 -4.36 1.15
C ARG A 77 -4.48 -5.68 0.39
N LYS A 78 -4.29 -5.65 -0.94
CA LYS A 78 -4.23 -6.85 -1.78
C LYS A 78 -3.09 -7.82 -1.42
N LEU A 79 -2.07 -7.35 -0.72
CA LEU A 79 -0.98 -8.15 -0.18
C LEU A 79 -1.21 -8.59 1.28
N GLY A 80 -2.38 -8.33 1.87
CA GLY A 80 -2.69 -8.62 3.26
C GLY A 80 -1.99 -7.72 4.28
N SER A 81 -1.33 -6.66 3.83
CA SER A 81 -0.64 -5.72 4.72
C SER A 81 -1.62 -4.64 5.21
N TYR A 82 -2.65 -5.07 5.94
CA TYR A 82 -3.81 -4.25 6.31
C TYR A 82 -3.45 -3.03 7.17
N ALA A 83 -2.56 -3.17 8.15
CA ALA A 83 -2.13 -2.05 8.98
C ALA A 83 -1.41 -0.95 8.18
N ASN A 84 -0.65 -1.33 7.15
CA ASN A 84 -0.05 -0.33 6.25
C ASN A 84 -1.10 0.25 5.29
N ALA A 85 -2.04 -0.55 4.81
CA ALA A 85 -3.12 -0.07 3.96
C ALA A 85 -3.97 0.98 4.68
N GLU A 86 -4.37 0.73 5.93
CA GLU A 86 -5.13 1.67 6.76
C GLU A 86 -4.40 3.03 6.85
N LYS A 87 -3.11 3.03 7.23
CA LYS A 87 -2.29 4.26 7.31
C LYS A 87 -2.17 5.01 5.98
N TYR A 88 -2.08 4.28 4.87
CA TYR A 88 -1.95 4.94 3.57
C TYR A 88 -3.28 5.50 3.06
N TYR A 89 -4.42 4.84 3.36
CA TYR A 89 -5.74 5.43 3.09
C TYR A 89 -6.01 6.65 3.97
N GLU A 90 -5.65 6.60 5.25
CA GLU A 90 -5.70 7.79 6.13
C GLU A 90 -4.90 8.94 5.52
N LYS A 91 -3.68 8.65 5.03
CA LYS A 91 -2.86 9.69 4.39
C LYS A 91 -3.47 10.23 3.10
N ALA A 92 -4.11 9.39 2.29
CA ALA A 92 -4.84 9.84 1.11
C ALA A 92 -6.00 10.77 1.48
N LEU A 93 -6.79 10.40 2.48
CA LEU A 93 -7.95 11.18 2.94
C LEU A 93 -7.58 12.42 3.76
N GLU A 94 -6.38 12.49 4.34
CA GLU A 94 -5.82 13.74 4.88
C GLU A 94 -5.52 14.75 3.77
N LEU A 95 -5.07 14.29 2.62
CA LEU A 95 -4.72 15.12 1.48
C LEU A 95 -5.94 15.52 0.65
N ASP A 96 -6.86 14.60 0.49
CA ASP A 96 -8.13 14.81 -0.21
C ASP A 96 -9.25 14.05 0.51
N PRO A 97 -10.00 14.73 1.41
CA PRO A 97 -11.10 14.13 2.16
C PRO A 97 -12.29 13.65 1.30
N GLU A 98 -12.37 14.11 0.05
CA GLU A 98 -13.41 13.77 -0.92
C GLU A 98 -12.98 12.73 -1.95
N ASN A 99 -11.79 12.16 -1.79
CA ASN A 99 -11.29 11.11 -2.69
C ASN A 99 -12.17 9.86 -2.61
N LYS A 100 -13.06 9.72 -3.57
CA LYS A 100 -14.08 8.66 -3.59
C LYS A 100 -13.46 7.26 -3.62
N ALA A 101 -12.40 7.07 -4.41
CA ALA A 101 -11.70 5.78 -4.48
C ALA A 101 -11.05 5.41 -3.14
N ALA A 102 -10.47 6.39 -2.42
CA ALA A 102 -9.92 6.15 -1.09
C ALA A 102 -11.01 5.80 -0.07
N LEU A 103 -12.17 6.47 -0.11
CA LEU A 103 -13.32 6.18 0.74
C LEU A 103 -13.89 4.77 0.48
N GLU A 104 -14.06 4.40 -0.80
CA GLU A 104 -14.50 3.06 -1.19
C GLU A 104 -13.54 1.99 -0.66
N TYR A 105 -12.27 2.05 -1.06
CA TYR A 105 -11.30 1.01 -0.73
C TYR A 105 -10.97 0.92 0.77
N GLN A 106 -10.98 2.05 1.49
CA GLN A 106 -10.85 2.04 2.94
C GLN A 106 -12.09 1.43 3.60
N GLY A 107 -13.29 1.74 3.08
CA GLY A 107 -14.54 1.16 3.55
C GLY A 107 -14.53 -0.37 3.40
N GLU A 108 -14.11 -0.90 2.25
CA GLU A 108 -13.92 -2.33 2.05
C GLU A 108 -12.89 -2.92 3.03
N LEU A 109 -11.77 -2.22 3.26
CA LEU A 109 -10.78 -2.65 4.26
C LEU A 109 -11.40 -2.73 5.66
N PHE A 110 -12.22 -1.79 6.04
CA PHE A 110 -12.91 -1.80 7.35
C PHE A 110 -13.88 -2.97 7.49
N VAL A 111 -14.59 -3.34 6.42
CA VAL A 111 -15.42 -4.56 6.42
C VAL A 111 -14.55 -5.81 6.62
N VAL A 112 -13.41 -5.90 5.94
CA VAL A 112 -12.46 -7.01 6.07
C VAL A 112 -11.88 -7.10 7.49
N LEU A 113 -11.68 -5.97 8.16
CA LEU A 113 -11.15 -5.87 9.52
C LEU A 113 -12.23 -5.98 10.63
N ASP A 114 -13.48 -6.30 10.26
CA ASP A 114 -14.63 -6.34 11.18
C ASP A 114 -14.86 -5.02 11.93
N LYS A 115 -14.72 -3.90 11.20
CA LYS A 115 -14.96 -2.53 11.67
C LYS A 115 -16.17 -1.91 10.93
N PRO A 116 -17.39 -2.46 11.04
CA PRO A 116 -18.53 -2.06 10.20
C PRO A 116 -18.96 -0.62 10.41
N GLN A 117 -18.76 -0.05 11.60
CA GLN A 117 -19.08 1.34 11.89
C GLN A 117 -18.28 2.30 11.02
N LEU A 118 -16.94 2.08 10.92
CA LEU A 118 -16.06 2.90 10.09
C LEU A 118 -16.34 2.71 8.58
N ALA A 119 -16.71 1.50 8.17
CA ALA A 119 -17.15 1.27 6.79
C ALA A 119 -18.41 2.09 6.45
N ASN A 120 -19.40 2.12 7.36
CA ASN A 120 -20.62 2.92 7.18
C ASN A 120 -20.34 4.43 7.24
N GLU A 121 -19.35 4.90 7.99
CA GLU A 121 -18.95 6.32 7.94
C GLU A 121 -18.44 6.72 6.56
N ASN A 122 -17.60 5.90 5.93
CA ASN A 122 -17.15 6.13 4.57
C ASN A 122 -18.31 6.05 3.56
N LEU A 123 -19.20 5.08 3.73
CA LEU A 123 -20.40 4.97 2.90
C LEU A 123 -21.26 6.23 2.97
N ASN A 124 -21.48 6.78 4.16
CA ASN A 124 -22.28 8.00 4.34
C ASN A 124 -21.59 9.22 3.70
N LYS A 125 -20.26 9.31 3.75
CA LYS A 125 -19.52 10.33 3.00
C LYS A 125 -19.73 10.19 1.50
N LEU A 126 -19.62 8.98 0.96
CA LEU A 126 -19.88 8.72 -0.46
C LEU A 126 -21.33 9.09 -0.85
N LYS A 127 -22.32 8.78 -0.03
CA LYS A 127 -23.71 9.22 -0.28
C LYS A 127 -23.86 10.74 -0.36
N THR A 128 -23.09 11.46 0.43
CA THR A 128 -23.08 12.93 0.37
C THR A 128 -22.40 13.45 -0.90
N LEU A 129 -21.32 12.80 -1.32
CA LEU A 129 -20.54 13.18 -2.51
C LEU A 129 -21.22 12.76 -3.82
N CYS A 130 -22.08 11.76 -3.78
CA CYS A 130 -22.73 11.15 -4.95
C CYS A 130 -24.28 11.09 -4.74
N PRO A 131 -24.98 12.22 -4.74
CA PRO A 131 -26.42 12.25 -4.44
C PRO A 131 -27.27 11.44 -5.44
N ASP A 132 -26.82 11.33 -6.70
CA ASP A 132 -27.50 10.58 -7.77
C ASP A 132 -26.92 9.17 -7.99
N SER A 133 -25.92 8.77 -7.21
CA SER A 133 -25.06 7.58 -7.30
C SER A 133 -23.73 7.80 -8.02
N CYS A 134 -22.78 6.92 -7.75
CA CYS A 134 -21.50 6.77 -8.45
C CYS A 134 -20.94 5.37 -8.23
N ASP A 135 -19.99 4.96 -9.08
CA ASP A 135 -19.41 3.63 -9.04
C ASP A 135 -18.83 3.24 -7.66
N GLU A 136 -18.17 4.20 -6.98
CA GLU A 136 -17.54 3.96 -5.68
C GLU A 136 -18.58 3.73 -4.57
N LEU A 137 -19.71 4.45 -4.64
CA LEU A 137 -20.82 4.28 -3.71
C LEU A 137 -21.44 2.89 -3.88
N GLU A 138 -21.81 2.52 -5.12
CA GLU A 138 -22.44 1.24 -5.43
C GLU A 138 -21.54 0.06 -5.05
N LYS A 139 -20.24 0.12 -5.35
CA LYS A 139 -19.27 -0.91 -4.99
C LYS A 139 -19.17 -1.10 -3.49
N LEU A 140 -19.10 0.00 -2.71
CA LEU A 140 -19.02 -0.11 -1.25
C LEU A 140 -20.30 -0.64 -0.65
N GLU A 141 -21.48 -0.23 -1.16
CA GLU A 141 -22.78 -0.78 -0.74
C GLU A 141 -22.85 -2.30 -0.99
N ASP A 142 -22.46 -2.73 -2.17
CA ASP A 142 -22.46 -4.14 -2.54
C ASP A 142 -21.48 -4.96 -1.70
N PHE A 143 -20.31 -4.39 -1.37
CA PHE A 143 -19.33 -5.04 -0.49
C PHE A 143 -19.83 -5.17 0.95
N ILE A 144 -20.43 -4.13 1.51
CA ILE A 144 -21.02 -4.13 2.88
C ILE A 144 -22.18 -5.11 2.95
N SER A 145 -23.04 -5.15 1.94
CA SER A 145 -24.21 -6.04 1.90
C SER A 145 -23.84 -7.52 1.65
N GLY A 146 -22.59 -7.81 1.33
CA GLY A 146 -22.12 -9.17 1.04
C GLY A 146 -22.51 -9.69 -0.34
N LYS A 147 -22.94 -8.84 -1.27
CA LYS A 147 -23.19 -9.20 -2.67
C LYS A 147 -21.87 -9.52 -3.42
N VAL A 148 -20.78 -8.92 -2.96
CA VAL A 148 -19.43 -9.20 -3.47
C VAL A 148 -18.68 -10.07 -2.47
N GLU A 149 -17.99 -11.09 -2.97
CA GLU A 149 -17.23 -12.01 -2.11
C GLU A 149 -16.12 -11.26 -1.37
N LYS A 150 -16.14 -11.32 -0.04
CA LYS A 150 -15.08 -10.74 0.80
C LYS A 150 -13.76 -11.43 0.50
N GLU A 151 -12.69 -10.65 0.37
CA GLU A 151 -11.34 -11.19 0.23
C GLU A 151 -11.06 -12.20 1.35
N LYS A 152 -10.63 -13.41 0.99
CA LYS A 152 -10.22 -14.40 2.00
C LYS A 152 -9.02 -13.86 2.75
N ILE A 153 -9.22 -13.57 4.03
CA ILE A 153 -8.13 -13.17 4.93
C ILE A 153 -7.33 -14.43 5.21
N ASN A 154 -6.15 -14.55 4.60
CA ASN A 154 -5.15 -15.51 5.07
C ASN A 154 -4.50 -14.90 6.32
N ILE A 155 -5.02 -15.31 7.48
CA ILE A 155 -4.45 -14.99 8.80
C ILE A 155 -3.24 -15.89 9.04
#